data_140ea633c89879bf5c123466bdefd281
#
_entry.id   140ea633c89879bf5c123466bdefd281
#
_cell.length_a   1.000
_cell.length_b   1.000
_cell.length_c   1.000
_cell.angle_alpha   90.00
_cell.angle_beta   90.00
_cell.angle_gamma   90.00
#
_symmetry.space_group_name_H-M   'P 1'
#
loop_
_entity.id
_entity.type
_entity.pdbx_description
1 polymer ?
#
loop_
_entity_poly.entity_id
_entity_poly.type
_entity_poly.pdbx_seq_one_letter_code
_entity_poly.pdbx_strand_id
1 'polypeptide(L)'
;DFWIEHTKRCRRIADAMGKAQGDPSIMNIWVHDGSKDLTVEKMRYRQILKESLDEILKEELPDMKPCLEAKLFGIGLEAYTVGSHDFFAGYCSKNNVIYTLDTGHYEQTENVSDAVSSLLLFVPELMLHVSRPMHWDSDHVTLFDDNTRNLFSEMVRANALDRCHIGLDYFDASINRIGA
;
A
#
# COMPACT_ATOMS: atom_id res chain seq x y z
N ASP A 1 12.83 0.42 16.84
CA ASP A 1 12.88 1.87 17.17
C ASP A 1 13.26 2.74 15.95
N PHE A 2 14.35 2.41 15.23
CA PHE A 2 14.80 3.24 14.09
C PHE A 2 13.70 3.49 13.03
N TRP A 3 13.05 2.43 12.53
CA TRP A 3 12.03 2.54 11.50
C TRP A 3 10.77 3.25 11.97
N ILE A 4 10.40 3.11 13.25
CA ILE A 4 9.29 3.84 13.85
C ILE A 4 9.58 5.35 13.80
N GLU A 5 10.74 5.76 14.29
CA GLU A 5 11.13 7.18 14.29
C GLU A 5 11.33 7.74 12.88
N HIS A 6 11.88 6.94 11.96
CA HIS A 6 12.00 7.32 10.57
C HIS A 6 10.61 7.58 9.95
N THR A 7 9.66 6.66 10.11
CA THR A 7 8.31 6.82 9.56
C THR A 7 7.57 7.99 10.18
N LYS A 8 7.71 8.23 11.49
CA LYS A 8 7.14 9.44 12.13
C LYS A 8 7.69 10.73 11.51
N ARG A 9 8.98 10.79 11.21
CA ARG A 9 9.59 11.95 10.52
C ARG A 9 9.02 12.11 9.12
N CYS A 10 8.89 11.03 8.36
CA CYS A 10 8.28 11.07 7.02
C CYS A 10 6.84 11.57 7.08
N ARG A 11 6.05 11.17 8.08
CA ARG A 11 4.69 11.66 8.29
C ARG A 11 4.65 13.17 8.53
N ARG A 12 5.55 13.70 9.35
CA ARG A 12 5.65 15.16 9.59
C ARG A 12 6.07 15.92 8.33
N ILE A 13 6.93 15.34 7.50
CA ILE A 13 7.29 15.91 6.19
C ILE A 13 6.06 15.94 5.28
N ALA A 14 5.32 14.84 5.18
CA ALA A 14 4.09 14.76 4.40
C ALA A 14 3.04 15.78 4.86
N ASP A 15 2.88 15.95 6.17
CA ASP A 15 1.99 16.95 6.76
C ASP A 15 2.40 18.39 6.35
N ALA A 16 3.69 18.69 6.45
CA ALA A 16 4.21 19.99 6.01
C ALA A 16 4.00 20.22 4.50
N MET A 17 4.12 19.18 3.67
CA MET A 17 3.84 19.24 2.24
C MET A 17 2.34 19.48 1.98
N GLY A 18 1.45 18.74 2.66
CA GLY A 18 0.01 18.94 2.56
C GLY A 18 -0.41 20.35 2.95
N LYS A 19 0.11 20.84 4.06
CA LYS A 19 -0.11 22.23 4.50
C LYS A 19 0.35 23.26 3.46
N ALA A 20 1.50 23.04 2.86
CA ALA A 20 2.06 23.96 1.87
C ALA A 20 1.25 23.99 0.57
N GLN A 21 0.66 22.87 0.16
CA GLN A 21 -0.17 22.77 -1.05
C GLN A 21 -1.64 23.13 -0.82
N GLY A 22 -2.10 23.17 0.44
CA GLY A 22 -3.48 23.48 0.81
C GLY A 22 -4.46 22.30 0.64
N ASP A 23 -3.93 21.07 0.54
CA ASP A 23 -4.71 19.84 0.43
C ASP A 23 -3.89 18.71 1.09
N PRO A 24 -4.51 17.80 1.88
CA PRO A 24 -3.77 16.76 2.59
C PRO A 24 -2.93 15.87 1.66
N SER A 25 -1.68 15.69 2.01
CA SER A 25 -0.80 14.74 1.30
C SER A 25 -1.19 13.30 1.61
N ILE A 26 -1.16 12.45 0.62
CA ILE A 26 -1.29 10.99 0.81
C ILE A 26 0.09 10.39 0.99
N MET A 27 0.32 9.76 2.14
CA MET A 27 1.60 9.12 2.43
C MET A 27 1.44 7.62 2.54
N ASN A 28 2.01 6.91 1.58
CA ASN A 28 2.03 5.46 1.60
C ASN A 28 3.13 4.92 2.51
N ILE A 29 2.75 4.00 3.39
CA ILE A 29 3.67 3.26 4.27
C ILE A 29 3.75 1.84 3.75
N TRP A 30 4.84 1.53 3.07
CA TRP A 30 5.21 0.21 2.63
C TRP A 30 6.32 -0.33 3.53
N VAL A 31 6.14 -1.52 4.07
CA VAL A 31 7.12 -2.16 4.95
C VAL A 31 7.78 -3.29 4.18
N HIS A 32 9.06 -3.16 3.88
CA HIS A 32 9.87 -4.20 3.27
C HIS A 32 10.23 -5.25 4.32
N ASP A 33 9.28 -6.06 4.63
CA ASP A 33 9.44 -7.20 5.55
C ASP A 33 9.53 -8.52 4.77
N GLY A 34 9.87 -9.55 5.45
CA GLY A 34 9.85 -10.89 4.89
C GLY A 34 10.91 -11.81 5.47
N SER A 35 10.74 -13.08 5.22
CA SER A 35 11.68 -14.13 5.60
C SER A 35 11.82 -15.15 4.47
N LYS A 36 13.04 -15.62 4.24
CA LYS A 36 13.30 -16.70 3.27
C LYS A 36 12.65 -18.01 3.68
N ASP A 37 12.61 -18.26 4.97
CA ASP A 37 12.01 -19.44 5.56
C ASP A 37 10.67 -19.09 6.20
N LEU A 38 9.78 -20.06 6.24
CA LEU A 38 8.53 -19.93 6.98
C LEU A 38 8.84 -19.77 8.46
N THR A 39 8.47 -18.62 9.01
CA THR A 39 8.68 -18.35 10.42
C THR A 39 7.67 -19.11 11.28
N VAL A 40 8.14 -19.62 12.41
CA VAL A 40 7.30 -20.34 13.39
C VAL A 40 6.45 -19.36 14.19
N GLU A 41 6.98 -18.21 14.54
CA GLU A 41 6.35 -17.24 15.44
C GLU A 41 5.60 -16.13 14.69
N LYS A 42 4.79 -16.48 13.69
CA LYS A 42 4.05 -15.50 12.87
C LYS A 42 3.21 -14.52 13.70
N MET A 43 2.54 -15.00 14.73
CA MET A 43 1.72 -14.17 15.61
C MET A 43 2.55 -13.09 16.30
N ARG A 44 3.74 -13.46 16.81
CA ARG A 44 4.65 -12.49 17.47
C ARG A 44 5.09 -11.38 16.52
N TYR A 45 5.50 -11.72 15.30
CA TYR A 45 5.91 -10.71 14.31
C TYR A 45 4.76 -9.81 13.91
N ARG A 46 3.54 -10.35 13.78
CA ARG A 46 2.34 -9.54 13.52
C ARG A 46 1.99 -8.61 14.69
N GLN A 47 2.17 -9.08 15.92
CA GLN A 47 2.02 -8.22 17.09
C GLN A 47 3.02 -7.06 17.10
N ILE A 48 4.30 -7.34 16.80
CA ILE A 48 5.34 -6.31 16.70
C ILE A 48 4.99 -5.29 15.60
N LEU A 49 4.55 -5.75 14.43
CA LEU A 49 4.12 -4.86 13.36
C LEU A 49 2.94 -4.00 13.80
N LYS A 50 1.92 -4.61 14.42
CA LYS A 50 0.76 -3.88 14.93
C LYS A 50 1.16 -2.80 15.94
N GLU A 51 1.95 -3.15 16.95
CA GLU A 51 2.44 -2.21 17.97
C GLU A 51 3.29 -1.08 17.36
N SER A 52 4.09 -1.41 16.35
CA SER A 52 4.88 -0.42 15.62
C SER A 52 3.99 0.56 14.85
N LEU A 53 2.94 0.09 14.19
CA LEU A 53 1.97 0.93 13.48
C LEU A 53 1.16 1.77 14.46
N ASP A 54 0.71 1.21 15.58
CA ASP A 54 0.00 1.95 16.63
C ASP A 54 0.85 3.13 17.13
N GLU A 55 2.16 2.91 17.33
CA GLU A 55 3.07 3.97 17.76
C GLU A 55 3.37 4.99 16.64
N ILE A 56 3.52 4.54 15.39
CA ILE A 56 3.72 5.40 14.23
C ILE A 56 2.52 6.33 14.02
N LEU A 57 1.31 5.82 14.15
CA LEU A 57 0.08 6.55 13.82
C LEU A 57 -0.50 7.35 15.00
N LYS A 58 0.12 7.29 16.16
CA LYS A 58 -0.36 7.95 17.38
C LYS A 58 -0.44 9.48 17.30
N GLU A 59 0.47 10.11 16.57
CA GLU A 59 0.47 11.56 16.37
C GLU A 59 -0.57 11.94 15.32
N GLU A 60 -1.49 12.82 15.66
CA GLU A 60 -2.45 13.37 14.71
C GLU A 60 -1.78 14.47 13.87
N LEU A 61 -1.87 14.33 12.56
CA LEU A 61 -1.28 15.23 11.57
C LEU A 61 -2.39 15.58 10.55
N PRO A 62 -2.97 16.81 10.64
CA PRO A 62 -4.20 17.15 9.93
C PRO A 62 -4.03 17.33 8.42
N ASP A 63 -2.82 17.65 7.97
CA ASP A 63 -2.55 17.97 6.57
C ASP A 63 -1.94 16.76 5.82
N MET A 64 -2.07 15.55 6.39
CA MET A 64 -1.68 14.30 5.71
C MET A 64 -2.63 13.15 6.03
N LYS A 65 -2.76 12.22 5.11
CA LYS A 65 -3.50 10.97 5.28
C LYS A 65 -2.54 9.80 5.12
N PRO A 66 -2.36 8.97 6.17
CA PRO A 66 -1.55 7.77 6.05
C PRO A 66 -2.31 6.68 5.30
N CYS A 67 -1.64 5.95 4.46
CA CYS A 67 -2.13 4.71 3.89
C CYS A 67 -1.13 3.57 4.11
N LEU A 68 -1.63 2.36 4.20
CA LEU A 68 -0.83 1.17 4.50
C LEU A 68 -0.92 0.18 3.36
N GLU A 69 0.23 -0.21 2.86
CA GLU A 69 0.36 -1.10 1.71
C GLU A 69 0.61 -2.53 2.13
N ALA A 70 -0.29 -3.41 1.72
CA ALA A 70 -0.12 -4.84 1.85
C ALA A 70 0.75 -5.39 0.72
N LYS A 71 1.39 -6.53 0.98
CA LYS A 71 2.13 -7.26 -0.06
C LYS A 71 1.94 -8.76 0.08
N LEU A 72 2.09 -9.45 -1.06
CA LEU A 72 1.96 -10.89 -1.13
C LEU A 72 3.24 -11.60 -0.66
N PHE A 73 4.39 -11.07 -1.08
CA PHE A 73 5.71 -11.58 -0.76
C PHE A 73 6.70 -10.41 -0.59
N GLY A 74 7.88 -10.68 -0.06
CA GLY A 74 8.91 -9.67 0.10
C GLY A 74 9.65 -9.36 -1.20
N ILE A 75 10.69 -8.54 -1.11
CA ILE A 75 11.52 -8.19 -2.26
C ILE A 75 12.34 -9.41 -2.68
N GLY A 76 11.83 -10.16 -3.63
CA GLY A 76 12.56 -11.18 -4.40
C GLY A 76 12.51 -12.59 -3.83
N LEU A 77 13.02 -12.89 -2.67
CA LEU A 77 13.29 -14.27 -2.23
C LEU A 77 12.59 -14.71 -0.95
N GLU A 78 11.72 -13.88 -0.41
CA GLU A 78 11.00 -14.18 0.82
C GLU A 78 9.80 -15.08 0.56
N ALA A 79 9.67 -16.11 1.37
CA ALA A 79 8.53 -17.02 1.36
C ALA A 79 7.38 -16.55 2.25
N TYR A 80 7.58 -15.48 3.02
CA TYR A 80 6.63 -15.00 4.01
C TYR A 80 6.76 -13.50 4.22
N THR A 81 5.62 -12.82 4.30
CA THR A 81 5.53 -11.42 4.71
C THR A 81 4.68 -11.27 5.96
N VAL A 82 5.07 -10.36 6.86
CA VAL A 82 4.29 -10.05 8.07
C VAL A 82 3.06 -9.25 7.71
N GLY A 83 3.23 -8.24 6.85
CA GLY A 83 2.19 -7.34 6.35
C GLY A 83 1.41 -7.90 5.17
N SER A 84 0.67 -8.99 5.38
CA SER A 84 -0.21 -9.58 4.37
C SER A 84 -1.47 -8.76 4.14
N HIS A 85 -2.21 -9.06 3.07
CA HIS A 85 -3.51 -8.44 2.76
C HIS A 85 -4.49 -8.55 3.93
N ASP A 86 -4.61 -9.75 4.54
CA ASP A 86 -5.51 -9.97 5.67
C ASP A 86 -5.14 -9.10 6.88
N PHE A 87 -3.83 -8.96 7.15
CA PHE A 87 -3.35 -8.15 8.25
C PHE A 87 -3.71 -6.67 8.05
N PHE A 88 -3.37 -6.10 6.90
CA PHE A 88 -3.61 -4.69 6.64
C PHE A 88 -5.08 -4.36 6.41
N ALA A 89 -5.87 -5.23 5.78
CA ALA A 89 -7.31 -5.04 5.67
C ALA A 89 -7.96 -4.95 7.05
N GLY A 90 -7.60 -5.87 7.95
CA GLY A 90 -8.07 -5.85 9.34
C GLY A 90 -7.60 -4.63 10.12
N TYR A 91 -6.32 -4.25 9.96
CA TYR A 91 -5.76 -3.09 10.66
C TYR A 91 -6.37 -1.77 10.18
N CYS A 92 -6.45 -1.55 8.87
CA CYS A 92 -7.01 -0.33 8.28
C CYS A 92 -8.48 -0.16 8.63
N SER A 93 -9.26 -1.24 8.51
CA SER A 93 -10.68 -1.24 8.89
C SER A 93 -10.89 -0.86 10.36
N LYS A 94 -10.10 -1.46 11.26
CA LYS A 94 -10.22 -1.19 12.70
C LYS A 94 -9.83 0.23 13.10
N ASN A 95 -8.82 0.79 12.45
CA ASN A 95 -8.20 2.05 12.83
C ASN A 95 -8.59 3.23 11.91
N ASN A 96 -9.52 3.01 10.99
CA ASN A 96 -9.99 4.02 10.02
C ASN A 96 -8.84 4.65 9.22
N VAL A 97 -7.94 3.79 8.72
CA VAL A 97 -6.77 4.19 7.91
C VAL A 97 -7.00 3.80 6.46
N ILE A 98 -6.45 4.56 5.52
CA ILE A 98 -6.53 4.26 4.09
C ILE A 98 -5.78 2.95 3.81
N TYR A 99 -6.39 2.07 3.01
CA TYR A 99 -5.75 0.85 2.53
C TYR A 99 -5.13 1.09 1.16
N THR A 100 -3.86 0.73 1.01
CA THR A 100 -3.20 0.78 -0.31
C THR A 100 -3.36 -0.56 -1.01
N LEU A 101 -4.04 -0.50 -2.16
CA LEU A 101 -4.23 -1.61 -3.07
C LEU A 101 -3.21 -1.47 -4.19
N ASP A 102 -2.14 -2.25 -4.13
CA ASP A 102 -1.13 -2.34 -5.18
C ASP A 102 -1.47 -3.49 -6.13
N THR A 103 -1.60 -3.19 -7.42
CA THR A 103 -1.99 -4.19 -8.43
C THR A 103 -0.92 -5.22 -8.72
N GLY A 104 0.32 -4.95 -8.32
CA GLY A 104 1.45 -5.89 -8.41
C GLY A 104 1.58 -6.85 -7.23
N HIS A 105 0.84 -6.61 -6.14
CA HIS A 105 0.93 -7.38 -4.91
C HIS A 105 -0.17 -8.44 -4.76
N TYR A 106 -0.70 -8.94 -5.86
CA TYR A 106 -1.72 -10.00 -5.91
C TYR A 106 -1.24 -11.16 -6.75
N GLU A 107 -1.78 -12.35 -6.50
CA GLU A 107 -1.54 -13.50 -7.35
C GLU A 107 -2.08 -13.25 -8.76
N GLN A 108 -1.40 -13.76 -9.77
CA GLN A 108 -1.73 -13.51 -11.19
C GLN A 108 -3.15 -13.93 -11.59
N THR A 109 -3.76 -14.81 -10.82
CA THR A 109 -5.12 -15.31 -11.06
C THR A 109 -6.20 -14.52 -10.31
N GLU A 110 -5.81 -13.58 -9.44
CA GLU A 110 -6.75 -12.78 -8.69
C GLU A 110 -7.27 -11.61 -9.53
N ASN A 111 -8.54 -11.32 -9.38
CA ASN A 111 -9.16 -10.12 -9.96
C ASN A 111 -9.08 -8.98 -8.96
N VAL A 112 -8.04 -8.17 -9.06
CA VAL A 112 -7.78 -7.05 -8.13
C VAL A 112 -8.93 -6.06 -8.07
N SER A 113 -9.70 -5.89 -9.15
CA SER A 113 -10.84 -4.98 -9.18
C SER A 113 -11.93 -5.34 -8.15
N ASP A 114 -12.08 -6.61 -7.80
CA ASP A 114 -13.07 -7.05 -6.82
C ASP A 114 -12.75 -6.54 -5.40
N ALA A 115 -11.48 -6.23 -5.14
CA ALA A 115 -11.07 -5.69 -3.84
C ALA A 115 -11.59 -4.25 -3.61
N VAL A 116 -11.82 -3.47 -4.66
CA VAL A 116 -12.22 -2.06 -4.57
C VAL A 116 -13.53 -1.91 -3.78
N SER A 117 -14.61 -2.50 -4.28
CA SER A 117 -15.92 -2.36 -3.65
C SER A 117 -16.00 -3.08 -2.31
N SER A 118 -15.32 -4.23 -2.15
CA SER A 118 -15.28 -4.95 -0.87
C SER A 118 -14.54 -4.18 0.22
N LEU A 119 -13.37 -3.62 -0.06
CA LEU A 119 -12.60 -2.85 0.92
C LEU A 119 -13.29 -1.54 1.31
N LEU A 120 -13.90 -0.83 0.36
CA LEU A 120 -14.57 0.46 0.59
C LEU A 120 -15.81 0.36 1.50
N LEU A 121 -16.28 -0.83 1.83
CA LEU A 121 -17.29 -1.05 2.87
C LEU A 121 -16.72 -0.93 4.29
N PHE A 122 -15.41 -1.09 4.46
CA PHE A 122 -14.76 -1.20 5.76
C PHE A 122 -13.65 -0.18 5.99
N VAL A 123 -13.09 0.41 4.93
CA VAL A 123 -12.06 1.45 5.04
C VAL A 123 -12.58 2.78 4.50
N PRO A 124 -12.04 3.92 4.97
CA PRO A 124 -12.54 5.23 4.55
C PRO A 124 -12.27 5.52 3.07
N GLU A 125 -11.08 5.23 2.62
CA GLU A 125 -10.58 5.54 1.29
C GLU A 125 -9.58 4.45 0.85
N LEU A 126 -9.26 4.41 -0.45
CA LEU A 126 -8.20 3.58 -1.02
C LEU A 126 -7.09 4.44 -1.61
N MET A 127 -5.88 4.01 -1.45
CA MET A 127 -4.76 4.40 -2.30
C MET A 127 -4.54 3.28 -3.33
N LEU A 128 -4.49 3.62 -4.60
CA LEU A 128 -4.22 2.66 -5.65
C LEU A 128 -2.79 2.86 -6.17
N HIS A 129 -1.94 1.89 -5.97
CA HIS A 129 -0.68 1.72 -6.67
C HIS A 129 -0.94 0.89 -7.92
N VAL A 130 -1.02 1.56 -9.07
CA VAL A 130 -1.30 0.90 -10.35
C VAL A 130 0.02 0.56 -11.01
N SER A 131 0.42 -0.70 -10.92
CA SER A 131 1.61 -1.26 -11.54
C SER A 131 1.26 -2.32 -12.58
N ARG A 132 2.22 -2.79 -13.34
CA ARG A 132 2.07 -3.91 -14.26
C ARG A 132 3.09 -5.00 -13.91
N PRO A 133 2.70 -6.00 -13.12
CA PRO A 133 3.58 -7.11 -12.80
C PRO A 133 3.79 -8.01 -14.04
N MET A 134 5.01 -8.48 -14.23
CA MET A 134 5.39 -9.43 -15.26
C MET A 134 5.94 -10.69 -14.57
N HIS A 135 5.08 -11.66 -14.30
CA HIS A 135 5.32 -12.89 -13.54
C HIS A 135 5.61 -12.72 -12.04
N TRP A 136 5.91 -11.52 -11.60
CA TRP A 136 6.21 -11.15 -10.22
C TRP A 136 6.08 -9.63 -10.06
N ASP A 137 6.19 -9.12 -8.86
CA ASP A 137 6.17 -7.68 -8.57
C ASP A 137 7.40 -7.00 -9.18
N SER A 138 7.25 -6.48 -10.38
CA SER A 138 8.37 -5.99 -11.22
C SER A 138 8.21 -4.56 -11.71
N ASP A 139 7.15 -3.88 -11.33
CA ASP A 139 6.88 -2.47 -11.59
C ASP A 139 7.14 -2.03 -13.03
N HIS A 140 6.58 -2.76 -13.98
CA HIS A 140 6.63 -2.37 -15.39
C HIS A 140 5.68 -1.21 -15.67
N VAL A 141 6.01 -0.44 -16.69
CA VAL A 141 5.17 0.67 -17.16
C VAL A 141 3.73 0.19 -17.36
N THR A 142 2.81 0.89 -16.72
CA THR A 142 1.38 0.57 -16.73
C THR A 142 0.81 0.72 -18.14
N LEU A 143 0.02 -0.25 -18.57
CA LEU A 143 -0.75 -0.23 -19.81
C LEU A 143 -2.23 -0.19 -19.46
N PHE A 144 -3.04 0.38 -20.35
CA PHE A 144 -4.49 0.31 -20.24
C PHE A 144 -4.99 -1.02 -20.79
N ASP A 145 -4.58 -2.12 -20.14
CA ASP A 145 -4.99 -3.48 -20.42
C ASP A 145 -6.33 -3.83 -19.76
N ASP A 146 -6.74 -5.10 -19.85
CA ASP A 146 -8.02 -5.53 -19.29
C ASP A 146 -8.06 -5.44 -17.77
N ASN A 147 -6.95 -5.69 -17.08
CA ASN A 147 -6.89 -5.59 -15.63
C ASN A 147 -7.05 -4.14 -15.17
N THR A 148 -6.31 -3.23 -15.78
CA THR A 148 -6.40 -1.79 -15.49
C THR A 148 -7.80 -1.26 -15.81
N ARG A 149 -8.37 -1.66 -16.97
CA ARG A 149 -9.74 -1.27 -17.36
C ARG A 149 -10.78 -1.76 -16.35
N ASN A 150 -10.66 -3.00 -15.89
CA ASN A 150 -11.57 -3.57 -14.90
C ASN A 150 -11.49 -2.83 -13.57
N LEU A 151 -10.27 -2.51 -13.11
CA LEU A 151 -10.05 -1.73 -11.89
C LEU A 151 -10.78 -0.39 -11.94
N PHE A 152 -10.54 0.41 -12.97
CA PHE A 152 -11.19 1.71 -13.12
C PHE A 152 -12.70 1.61 -13.37
N SER A 153 -13.15 0.57 -14.08
CA SER A 153 -14.59 0.33 -14.27
C SER A 153 -15.29 0.03 -12.93
N GLU A 154 -14.64 -0.72 -12.04
CA GLU A 154 -15.20 -1.00 -10.72
C GLU A 154 -15.25 0.26 -9.84
N MET A 155 -14.23 1.11 -9.88
CA MET A 155 -14.26 2.41 -9.19
C MET A 155 -15.46 3.27 -9.63
N VAL A 156 -15.71 3.32 -10.93
CA VAL A 156 -16.86 4.08 -11.49
C VAL A 156 -18.18 3.44 -11.04
N ARG A 157 -18.33 2.12 -11.15
CA ARG A 157 -19.54 1.39 -10.74
C ARG A 157 -19.83 1.51 -9.25
N ALA A 158 -18.80 1.51 -8.43
CA ALA A 158 -18.90 1.69 -6.99
C ALA A 158 -19.11 3.16 -6.58
N ASN A 159 -19.13 4.11 -7.53
CA ASN A 159 -19.17 5.55 -7.27
C ASN A 159 -18.08 5.97 -6.28
N ALA A 160 -16.85 5.51 -6.52
CA ALA A 160 -15.75 5.58 -5.56
C ALA A 160 -14.61 6.53 -5.98
N LEU A 161 -14.78 7.30 -7.05
CA LEU A 161 -13.72 8.16 -7.58
C LEU A 161 -13.23 9.18 -6.54
N ASP A 162 -14.12 9.73 -5.74
CA ASP A 162 -13.79 10.71 -4.69
C ASP A 162 -13.14 10.06 -3.44
N ARG A 163 -13.09 8.72 -3.41
CA ARG A 163 -12.54 7.94 -2.29
C ARG A 163 -11.31 7.14 -2.69
N CYS A 164 -10.82 7.34 -3.90
CA CYS A 164 -9.67 6.61 -4.42
C CYS A 164 -8.57 7.58 -4.85
N HIS A 165 -7.42 7.46 -4.22
CA HIS A 165 -6.20 8.18 -4.61
C HIS A 165 -5.41 7.28 -5.56
N ILE A 166 -4.95 7.82 -6.70
CA ILE A 166 -4.33 7.01 -7.75
C ILE A 166 -2.88 7.42 -7.92
N GLY A 167 -1.98 6.46 -7.78
CA GLY A 167 -0.57 6.57 -8.13
C GLY A 167 -0.19 5.52 -9.16
N LEU A 168 0.55 5.90 -10.18
CA LEU A 168 1.19 4.95 -11.08
C LEU A 168 2.51 4.53 -10.47
N ASP A 169 2.70 3.22 -10.31
CA ASP A 169 3.90 2.65 -9.70
C ASP A 169 4.68 1.84 -10.74
N TYR A 170 5.74 2.45 -11.26
CA TYR A 170 6.59 1.79 -12.25
C TYR A 170 7.96 2.45 -12.34
N PHE A 171 8.91 1.68 -12.85
CA PHE A 171 10.22 2.20 -13.24
C PHE A 171 10.23 2.53 -14.73
N ASP A 172 10.62 3.75 -15.07
CA ASP A 172 10.85 4.13 -16.46
C ASP A 172 11.97 3.27 -17.05
N ALA A 173 11.72 2.67 -18.22
CA ALA A 173 12.71 1.86 -18.92
C ALA A 173 13.95 2.66 -19.37
N SER A 174 13.85 3.99 -19.45
CA SER A 174 14.99 4.88 -19.71
C SER A 174 15.91 5.05 -18.51
N ILE A 175 15.41 4.77 -17.29
CA ILE A 175 16.23 4.80 -16.08
C ILE A 175 17.06 3.51 -16.00
N ASN A 176 18.32 3.63 -16.31
CA ASN A 176 19.26 2.54 -16.11
C ASN A 176 19.61 2.44 -14.63
N ARG A 177 19.07 1.44 -13.95
CA ARG A 177 19.33 1.19 -12.52
C ARG A 177 20.82 0.99 -12.17
N ILE A 178 21.66 0.68 -13.16
CA ILE A 178 23.10 0.50 -12.98
C ILE A 178 23.83 1.81 -13.19
N GLY A 179 23.28 2.71 -14.01
CA GLY A 179 23.88 3.98 -14.38
C GLY A 179 23.21 5.22 -13.79
N ALA A 180 22.19 5.03 -12.93
CA ALA A 180 21.50 6.13 -12.27
C ALA A 180 22.22 6.55 -10.98
#